data_b60b016e01f05c34aef263509ff69f02
#
_entry.id   b60b016e01f05c34aef263509ff69f02
#
_cell.length_a   1.000
_cell.length_b   1.000
_cell.length_c   1.000
_cell.angle_alpha   90.00
_cell.angle_beta   90.00
_cell.angle_gamma   90.00
#
_symmetry.space_group_name_H-M   'P 1'
#
loop_
_entity.id
_entity.type
_entity.pdbx_description
1 polymer ?
#
loop_
_entity_poly.entity_id
_entity_poly.type
_entity_poly.pdbx_seq_one_letter_code
_entity_poly.pdbx_strand_id
1 'polypeptide(L)'
;NFHFAKNEERGYTVILSIKDQQFNELSFDRLENQLDIVTVSLDKALLPGEAYNLTLAYKIHLPSDKFTRYGMTPFKEIKLKYWYITPAVYNGTWNYYSNKDLDDLFIPKADITLEAEFPRNYVLTTELDLVSTNQNKDTQTVILAGKDRIDSKLFLINLPSFKTVQTDNFSIVSDLKGNNLESTDKALITDQITSFITRHLGEYPHEKLLITHIDAKKDPVYGLNQLPEFIRPFPKNFKFELQLLKNALSNYLDNTLLINPRNEHWLKDGIQIYYFMKYIEEYYPDMKLFGTLADIWGLRSFHAADLMFNDQYNLTYMHMARTNRDQALSLPKDELLRFNAELANKYKAGIGLRYLEDYLNDGIVEDVIHEFLN
;
A
#
# COMPACT_ATOMS: atom_id res chain seq x y z
N ASN A 1 -0.17 -1.14 -21.24
CA ASN A 1 -0.45 -2.54 -21.10
C ASN A 1 0.85 -3.34 -21.19
N PHE A 2 1.22 -4.05 -20.12
CA PHE A 2 2.50 -4.76 -20.00
C PHE A 2 2.76 -5.77 -21.15
N HIS A 3 1.69 -6.29 -21.71
CA HIS A 3 1.76 -7.19 -22.87
C HIS A 3 2.50 -6.55 -24.07
N PHE A 4 2.44 -5.24 -24.23
CA PHE A 4 3.10 -4.51 -25.31
C PHE A 4 4.48 -3.97 -24.92
N ALA A 5 5.01 -4.33 -23.76
CA ALA A 5 6.33 -3.91 -23.33
C ALA A 5 7.40 -4.55 -24.21
N LYS A 6 8.37 -3.76 -24.67
CA LYS A 6 9.57 -4.25 -25.36
C LYS A 6 10.44 -5.03 -24.35
N ASN A 7 11.33 -5.90 -24.84
CA ASN A 7 12.19 -6.69 -23.98
C ASN A 7 13.06 -5.84 -23.05
N GLU A 8 13.57 -4.71 -23.52
CA GLU A 8 14.35 -3.74 -22.76
C GLU A 8 13.57 -2.99 -21.67
N GLU A 9 12.23 -2.98 -21.76
CA GLU A 9 11.34 -2.36 -20.79
C GLU A 9 10.90 -3.32 -19.68
N ARG A 10 11.23 -4.62 -19.82
CA ARG A 10 10.83 -5.69 -18.88
C ARG A 10 11.90 -5.92 -17.83
N GLY A 11 11.48 -6.17 -16.58
CA GLY A 11 12.37 -6.61 -15.52
C GLY A 11 12.51 -8.14 -15.48
N TYR A 12 13.65 -8.60 -14.99
CA TYR A 12 13.88 -10.01 -14.70
C TYR A 12 14.99 -10.17 -13.67
N THR A 13 15.00 -11.31 -12.99
CA THR A 13 16.05 -11.68 -12.02
C THR A 13 16.85 -12.85 -12.54
N VAL A 14 18.18 -12.70 -12.55
CA VAL A 14 19.14 -13.77 -12.85
C VAL A 14 19.72 -14.25 -11.53
N ILE A 15 19.41 -15.49 -11.14
CA ILE A 15 20.03 -16.14 -9.98
C ILE A 15 21.39 -16.65 -10.42
N LEU A 16 22.43 -16.27 -9.70
CA LEU A 16 23.81 -16.67 -9.94
C LEU A 16 24.20 -17.92 -9.14
N SER A 17 23.76 -17.96 -7.87
CA SER A 17 23.96 -19.11 -6.98
C SER A 17 22.95 -19.09 -5.84
N ILE A 18 22.61 -20.28 -5.35
CA ILE A 18 21.91 -20.48 -4.06
C ILE A 18 22.73 -21.49 -3.28
N LYS A 19 23.13 -21.14 -2.06
CA LYS A 19 24.01 -21.95 -1.22
C LYS A 19 23.40 -22.20 0.14
N ASP A 20 23.72 -23.38 0.70
CA ASP A 20 23.39 -23.74 2.06
C ASP A 20 24.29 -23.00 3.10
N GLN A 21 24.10 -23.31 4.37
CA GLN A 21 24.88 -22.73 5.47
C GLN A 21 26.38 -23.17 5.48
N GLN A 22 26.75 -24.21 4.73
CA GLN A 22 28.13 -24.67 4.51
C GLN A 22 28.72 -24.15 3.18
N PHE A 23 27.99 -23.26 2.48
CA PHE A 23 28.34 -22.72 1.17
C PHE A 23 28.37 -23.74 0.02
N ASN A 24 27.71 -24.91 0.16
CA ASN A 24 27.51 -25.84 -0.95
C ASN A 24 26.38 -25.31 -1.86
N GLU A 25 26.54 -25.52 -3.18
CA GLU A 25 25.51 -25.16 -4.16
C GLU A 25 24.27 -26.02 -4.01
N LEU A 26 23.12 -25.40 -3.97
CA LEU A 26 21.82 -26.06 -3.98
C LEU A 26 21.19 -25.98 -5.37
N SER A 27 20.52 -27.06 -5.77
CA SER A 27 19.72 -27.06 -6.99
C SER A 27 18.43 -26.27 -6.83
N PHE A 28 18.05 -25.57 -7.88
CA PHE A 28 16.81 -24.82 -7.92
C PHE A 28 16.18 -24.87 -9.31
N ASP A 29 14.86 -24.81 -9.35
CA ASP A 29 14.07 -24.78 -10.59
C ASP A 29 13.10 -23.63 -10.58
N ARG A 30 12.79 -23.10 -11.78
CA ARG A 30 11.70 -22.13 -11.97
C ARG A 30 10.46 -22.86 -12.46
N LEU A 31 9.32 -22.49 -11.92
CA LEU A 31 8.05 -23.04 -12.38
C LEU A 31 7.73 -22.52 -13.78
N GLU A 32 7.41 -23.42 -14.73
CA GLU A 32 7.19 -23.07 -16.15
C GLU A 32 6.17 -21.93 -16.36
N ASN A 33 5.07 -21.95 -15.61
CA ASN A 33 3.98 -20.97 -15.73
C ASN A 33 4.07 -19.81 -14.74
N GLN A 34 5.09 -19.81 -13.86
CA GLN A 34 5.30 -18.83 -12.80
C GLN A 34 6.80 -18.55 -12.66
N LEU A 35 7.38 -17.92 -13.69
CA LEU A 35 8.82 -17.70 -13.81
C LEU A 35 9.46 -16.82 -12.71
N ASP A 36 8.64 -16.16 -11.94
CA ASP A 36 9.00 -15.38 -10.75
C ASP A 36 9.01 -16.23 -9.46
N ILE A 37 8.64 -17.50 -9.55
CA ILE A 37 8.71 -18.47 -8.44
C ILE A 37 9.88 -19.41 -8.65
N VAL A 38 10.65 -19.63 -7.57
CA VAL A 38 11.80 -20.53 -7.54
C VAL A 38 11.59 -21.58 -6.46
N THR A 39 11.74 -22.84 -6.82
CA THR A 39 11.79 -23.97 -5.89
C THR A 39 13.23 -24.35 -5.63
N VAL A 40 13.65 -24.36 -4.37
CA VAL A 40 15.00 -24.73 -3.93
C VAL A 40 14.94 -26.09 -3.23
N SER A 41 15.78 -27.02 -3.67
CA SER A 41 15.93 -28.34 -3.03
C SER A 41 16.95 -28.24 -1.90
N LEU A 42 16.50 -28.40 -0.65
CA LEU A 42 17.40 -28.42 0.49
C LEU A 42 18.13 -29.76 0.58
N ASP A 43 19.33 -29.74 1.13
CA ASP A 43 20.14 -30.95 1.38
C ASP A 43 19.51 -31.92 2.40
N LYS A 44 18.71 -31.36 3.32
CA LYS A 44 17.95 -32.12 4.32
C LYS A 44 16.57 -31.49 4.55
N ALA A 45 15.63 -32.31 5.02
CA ALA A 45 14.33 -31.82 5.46
C ALA A 45 14.51 -30.91 6.69
N LEU A 46 13.81 -29.77 6.68
CA LEU A 46 13.77 -28.86 7.82
C LEU A 46 12.66 -29.30 8.75
N LEU A 47 13.04 -29.61 10.01
CA LEU A 47 12.08 -30.03 11.04
C LEU A 47 11.44 -28.82 11.73
N PRO A 48 10.24 -28.97 12.33
CA PRO A 48 9.60 -27.90 13.08
C PRO A 48 10.53 -27.31 14.16
N GLY A 49 10.67 -25.98 14.17
CA GLY A 49 11.55 -25.26 15.10
C GLY A 49 13.02 -25.17 14.67
N GLU A 50 13.43 -25.82 13.58
CA GLU A 50 14.78 -25.64 13.03
C GLU A 50 14.86 -24.37 12.15
N ALA A 51 16.06 -23.75 12.15
CA ALA A 51 16.41 -22.66 11.26
C ALA A 51 17.33 -23.17 10.13
N TYR A 52 17.21 -22.59 8.95
CA TYR A 52 18.06 -22.88 7.80
C TYR A 52 18.52 -21.58 7.13
N ASN A 53 19.83 -21.46 6.89
CA ASN A 53 20.41 -20.29 6.26
C ASN A 53 20.65 -20.55 4.78
N LEU A 54 20.10 -19.69 3.95
CA LEU A 54 20.36 -19.65 2.51
C LEU A 54 21.15 -18.39 2.15
N THR A 55 22.19 -18.56 1.33
CA THR A 55 22.92 -17.47 0.70
C THR A 55 22.56 -17.41 -0.78
N LEU A 56 21.97 -16.31 -1.22
CA LEU A 56 21.57 -16.10 -2.60
C LEU A 56 22.40 -14.98 -3.24
N ALA A 57 22.98 -15.27 -4.40
CA ALA A 57 23.58 -14.24 -5.25
C ALA A 57 22.74 -14.09 -6.52
N TYR A 58 22.32 -12.88 -6.84
CA TYR A 58 21.47 -12.62 -8.00
C TYR A 58 21.65 -11.20 -8.55
N LYS A 59 21.22 -11.01 -9.78
CA LYS A 59 21.15 -9.70 -10.44
C LYS A 59 19.72 -9.40 -10.85
N ILE A 60 19.29 -8.17 -10.62
CA ILE A 60 17.97 -7.69 -11.05
C ILE A 60 18.17 -6.74 -12.23
N HIS A 61 17.53 -7.06 -13.35
CA HIS A 61 17.33 -6.11 -14.41
C HIS A 61 16.05 -5.33 -14.14
N LEU A 62 16.19 -4.03 -13.86
CA LEU A 62 15.05 -3.21 -13.48
C LEU A 62 14.15 -2.94 -14.68
N PRO A 63 12.82 -3.09 -14.54
CA PRO A 63 11.88 -2.69 -15.59
C PRO A 63 11.86 -1.17 -15.76
N SER A 64 11.32 -0.72 -16.89
CA SER A 64 10.90 0.68 -17.03
C SER A 64 9.71 0.97 -16.11
N ASP A 65 9.67 2.15 -15.46
CA ASP A 65 8.57 2.59 -14.59
C ASP A 65 7.26 2.90 -15.36
N LYS A 66 7.29 2.82 -16.69
CA LYS A 66 6.19 3.16 -17.61
C LYS A 66 4.90 2.38 -17.31
N PHE A 67 5.00 1.11 -16.91
CA PHE A 67 3.85 0.22 -16.74
C PHE A 67 3.34 0.17 -15.31
N THR A 68 4.22 -0.15 -14.38
CA THR A 68 3.89 -0.36 -12.96
C THR A 68 4.15 0.88 -12.10
N ARG A 69 4.83 1.89 -12.66
CA ARG A 69 5.40 3.07 -11.98
C ARG A 69 6.55 2.75 -11.03
N TYR A 70 6.87 1.47 -10.88
CA TYR A 70 8.07 0.97 -10.22
C TYR A 70 9.06 0.50 -11.26
N GLY A 71 10.36 0.64 -10.98
CA GLY A 71 11.45 0.36 -11.90
C GLY A 71 12.36 1.57 -12.08
N MET A 72 13.00 1.65 -13.24
CA MET A 72 13.89 2.76 -13.58
C MET A 72 13.18 3.80 -14.44
N THR A 73 13.25 5.06 -14.02
CA THR A 73 12.72 6.19 -14.78
C THR A 73 13.67 6.59 -15.92
N PRO A 74 13.20 7.36 -16.94
CA PRO A 74 14.06 7.95 -17.97
C PRO A 74 15.19 8.83 -17.40
N PHE A 75 15.00 9.37 -16.19
CA PHE A 75 15.99 10.19 -15.45
C PHE A 75 16.95 9.36 -14.61
N LYS A 76 16.95 8.04 -14.75
CA LYS A 76 17.74 7.05 -13.99
C LYS A 76 17.43 7.02 -12.49
N GLU A 77 16.27 7.52 -12.08
CA GLU A 77 15.77 7.28 -10.73
C GLU A 77 15.26 5.84 -10.61
N ILE A 78 15.41 5.24 -9.45
CA ILE A 78 15.04 3.87 -9.17
C ILE A 78 13.93 3.86 -8.11
N LYS A 79 12.84 3.16 -8.40
CA LYS A 79 11.67 3.02 -7.52
C LYS A 79 11.34 1.53 -7.43
N LEU A 80 11.47 0.95 -6.25
CA LEU A 80 11.35 -0.48 -6.04
C LEU A 80 10.25 -0.81 -5.03
N LYS A 81 9.48 -1.86 -5.35
CA LYS A 81 8.55 -2.56 -4.49
C LYS A 81 8.59 -4.04 -4.88
N TYR A 82 8.55 -4.97 -3.92
CA TYR A 82 8.69 -6.41 -4.17
C TYR A 82 9.96 -6.75 -4.99
N TRP A 83 11.07 -6.14 -4.65
CA TRP A 83 12.28 -6.13 -5.48
C TRP A 83 13.33 -7.18 -5.08
N TYR A 84 13.24 -7.72 -3.88
CA TYR A 84 14.16 -8.73 -3.37
C TYR A 84 13.49 -10.10 -3.29
N ILE A 85 14.30 -11.17 -3.27
CA ILE A 85 13.79 -12.54 -3.15
C ILE A 85 13.37 -12.77 -1.70
N THR A 86 12.13 -13.22 -1.51
CA THR A 86 11.57 -13.57 -0.21
C THR A 86 11.13 -15.03 -0.18
N PRO A 87 11.14 -15.72 0.97
CA PRO A 87 10.47 -17.00 1.08
C PRO A 87 8.95 -16.83 0.90
N ALA A 88 8.29 -17.87 0.40
CA ALA A 88 6.85 -17.94 0.43
C ALA A 88 6.36 -18.18 1.88
N VAL A 89 5.13 -17.80 2.18
CA VAL A 89 4.52 -18.09 3.49
C VAL A 89 4.14 -19.56 3.58
N TYR A 90 4.51 -20.22 4.68
CA TYR A 90 4.15 -21.59 4.98
C TYR A 90 3.19 -21.64 6.17
N ASN A 91 1.98 -22.18 5.93
CA ASN A 91 0.97 -22.41 6.99
C ASN A 91 0.36 -23.82 6.86
N GLY A 92 1.23 -24.85 6.83
CA GLY A 92 0.86 -26.22 6.52
C GLY A 92 1.04 -26.56 5.04
N THR A 93 0.90 -25.59 4.17
CA THR A 93 1.25 -25.64 2.73
C THR A 93 1.98 -24.36 2.34
N TRP A 94 2.80 -24.43 1.28
CA TRP A 94 3.43 -23.26 0.73
C TRP A 94 2.41 -22.40 -0.02
N ASN A 95 2.29 -21.13 0.39
CA ASN A 95 1.44 -20.15 -0.28
C ASN A 95 2.30 -19.31 -1.22
N TYR A 96 2.19 -19.56 -2.51
CA TYR A 96 2.90 -18.81 -3.55
C TYR A 96 2.03 -18.62 -4.78
N TYR A 97 2.23 -17.52 -5.46
CA TYR A 97 1.59 -17.19 -6.73
C TYR A 97 2.38 -16.09 -7.45
N SER A 98 2.29 -16.05 -8.77
CA SER A 98 2.96 -15.02 -9.56
C SER A 98 2.42 -13.64 -9.28
N ASN A 99 3.33 -12.66 -9.28
CA ASN A 99 2.98 -11.24 -9.19
C ASN A 99 2.30 -10.79 -10.49
N LYS A 100 1.03 -10.38 -10.37
CA LYS A 100 0.22 -9.84 -11.47
C LYS A 100 0.06 -8.30 -11.40
N ASP A 101 0.91 -7.61 -10.65
CA ASP A 101 0.81 -6.14 -10.36
C ASP A 101 -0.53 -5.75 -9.70
N LEU A 102 -1.00 -6.63 -8.82
CA LEU A 102 -2.23 -6.41 -8.04
C LEU A 102 -1.95 -5.86 -6.62
N ASP A 103 -0.67 -5.62 -6.29
CA ASP A 103 -0.21 -5.26 -4.94
C ASP A 103 -0.70 -6.27 -3.88
N ASP A 104 -0.55 -7.55 -4.17
CA ASP A 104 -1.13 -8.65 -3.40
C ASP A 104 -0.16 -9.81 -3.14
N LEU A 105 1.16 -9.60 -3.21
CA LEU A 105 2.13 -10.62 -2.84
C LEU A 105 2.05 -10.95 -1.36
N PHE A 106 1.95 -12.24 -1.04
CA PHE A 106 1.94 -12.72 0.32
C PHE A 106 3.39 -12.97 0.80
N ILE A 107 3.89 -12.06 1.62
CA ILE A 107 5.26 -12.03 2.13
C ILE A 107 5.22 -12.23 3.65
N PRO A 108 6.03 -13.12 4.23
CA PRO A 108 6.08 -13.28 5.68
C PRO A 108 6.74 -12.05 6.34
N LYS A 109 6.37 -11.77 7.58
CA LYS A 109 7.10 -10.80 8.41
C LYS A 109 8.54 -11.25 8.58
N ALA A 110 9.47 -10.31 8.45
CA ALA A 110 10.91 -10.57 8.59
C ALA A 110 11.66 -9.38 9.19
N ASP A 111 12.72 -9.67 9.91
CA ASP A 111 13.72 -8.67 10.26
C ASP A 111 14.62 -8.43 9.05
N ILE A 112 14.72 -7.20 8.60
CA ILE A 112 15.48 -6.82 7.41
C ILE A 112 16.70 -6.00 7.85
N THR A 113 17.87 -6.39 7.39
CA THR A 113 19.07 -5.54 7.39
C THR A 113 19.52 -5.39 5.94
N LEU A 114 19.60 -4.16 5.48
CA LEU A 114 19.99 -3.81 4.12
C LEU A 114 21.26 -2.96 4.15
N GLU A 115 22.32 -3.46 3.54
CA GLU A 115 23.49 -2.65 3.18
C GLU A 115 23.39 -2.28 1.70
N ALA A 116 23.35 -0.98 1.40
CA ALA A 116 23.19 -0.46 0.05
C ALA A 116 24.32 0.50 -0.29
N GLU A 117 25.02 0.23 -1.40
CA GLU A 117 26.02 1.12 -1.98
C GLU A 117 25.49 1.72 -3.29
N PHE A 118 25.56 3.02 -3.43
CA PHE A 118 25.06 3.74 -4.61
C PHE A 118 25.81 5.06 -4.83
N PRO A 119 25.72 5.67 -6.02
CA PRO A 119 26.40 6.93 -6.32
C PRO A 119 25.96 8.06 -5.37
N ARG A 120 26.88 8.89 -4.95
CA ARG A 120 26.68 9.93 -3.93
C ARG A 120 25.65 11.00 -4.30
N ASN A 121 25.37 11.18 -5.58
CA ASN A 121 24.37 12.15 -6.06
C ASN A 121 22.92 11.67 -5.92
N TYR A 122 22.69 10.46 -5.40
CA TYR A 122 21.36 9.95 -5.11
C TYR A 122 21.02 10.08 -3.63
N VAL A 123 19.72 10.22 -3.37
CA VAL A 123 19.14 10.15 -2.02
C VAL A 123 18.28 8.89 -1.95
N LEU A 124 18.54 8.08 -0.94
CA LEU A 124 17.75 6.88 -0.64
C LEU A 124 16.63 7.22 0.33
N THR A 125 15.40 6.85 -0.04
CA THR A 125 14.22 6.92 0.83
C THR A 125 13.57 5.56 0.92
N THR A 126 13.28 5.10 2.13
CA THR A 126 12.70 3.80 2.44
C THR A 126 11.97 3.83 3.78
N GLU A 127 11.19 2.80 4.06
CA GLU A 127 10.54 2.56 5.35
C GLU A 127 11.50 2.04 6.42
N LEU A 128 12.66 1.51 6.02
CA LEU A 128 13.68 1.02 6.94
C LEU A 128 14.40 2.17 7.64
N ASP A 129 14.86 1.92 8.85
CA ASP A 129 15.50 2.91 9.70
C ASP A 129 17.02 2.96 9.44
N LEU A 130 17.58 4.17 9.44
CA LEU A 130 19.00 4.37 9.15
C LEU A 130 19.84 3.98 10.37
N VAL A 131 20.71 2.99 10.20
CA VAL A 131 21.69 2.57 11.24
C VAL A 131 23.00 3.33 11.10
N SER A 132 23.56 3.38 9.88
CA SER A 132 24.81 4.09 9.64
C SER A 132 24.95 4.52 8.18
N THR A 133 25.80 5.53 7.97
CA THR A 133 26.17 6.02 6.63
C THR A 133 27.67 6.19 6.56
N ASN A 134 28.24 5.70 5.47
CA ASN A 134 29.64 5.93 5.10
C ASN A 134 29.71 6.54 3.71
N GLN A 135 30.52 7.56 3.51
CA GLN A 135 30.63 8.28 2.24
C GLN A 135 32.06 8.27 1.76
N ASN A 136 32.25 7.84 0.51
CA ASN A 136 33.49 7.95 -0.24
C ASN A 136 33.39 9.12 -1.25
N LYS A 137 34.39 9.28 -2.10
CA LYS A 137 34.42 10.35 -3.09
C LYS A 137 33.25 10.26 -4.08
N ASP A 138 32.94 9.08 -4.57
CA ASP A 138 31.99 8.82 -5.68
C ASP A 138 30.74 8.07 -5.24
N THR A 139 30.82 7.29 -4.15
CA THR A 139 29.73 6.45 -3.64
C THR A 139 29.42 6.74 -2.19
N GLN A 140 28.25 6.32 -1.77
CA GLN A 140 27.87 6.22 -0.37
C GLN A 140 27.29 4.86 -0.07
N THR A 141 27.61 4.33 1.11
CA THR A 141 27.08 3.09 1.65
C THR A 141 26.21 3.42 2.85
N VAL A 142 24.99 2.90 2.87
CA VAL A 142 24.07 3.02 4.00
C VAL A 142 23.72 1.65 4.53
N ILE A 143 23.64 1.54 5.86
CA ILE A 143 23.09 0.35 6.53
C ILE A 143 21.74 0.75 7.10
N LEU A 144 20.73 -0.01 6.74
CA LEU A 144 19.34 0.19 7.13
C LEU A 144 18.85 -1.06 7.86
N ALA A 145 17.94 -0.88 8.82
CA ALA A 145 17.33 -2.00 9.53
C ALA A 145 15.82 -1.79 9.69
N GLY A 146 15.09 -2.89 9.83
CA GLY A 146 13.67 -2.88 10.14
C GLY A 146 13.26 -4.21 10.74
N LYS A 147 12.57 -4.17 11.86
CA LYS A 147 12.07 -5.34 12.55
C LYS A 147 10.62 -5.62 12.14
N ASP A 148 10.25 -6.90 12.05
CA ASP A 148 8.88 -7.35 11.73
C ASP A 148 8.26 -6.70 10.47
N ARG A 149 9.04 -6.55 9.40
CA ARG A 149 8.61 -5.93 8.14
C ARG A 149 7.96 -6.94 7.21
N ILE A 150 6.85 -6.56 6.57
CA ILE A 150 6.20 -7.37 5.52
C ILE A 150 6.84 -7.10 4.16
N ASP A 151 7.13 -5.83 3.84
CA ASP A 151 7.82 -5.41 2.61
C ASP A 151 8.66 -4.18 2.91
N SER A 152 9.50 -3.79 1.96
CA SER A 152 10.26 -2.55 2.02
C SER A 152 10.33 -1.91 0.64
N LYS A 153 9.68 -0.75 0.50
CA LYS A 153 9.84 0.10 -0.68
C LYS A 153 11.19 0.82 -0.62
N LEU A 154 11.81 1.00 -1.78
CA LEU A 154 13.07 1.71 -1.90
C LEU A 154 13.01 2.69 -3.07
N PHE A 155 13.33 3.96 -2.77
CA PHE A 155 13.39 5.04 -3.75
C PHE A 155 14.80 5.62 -3.75
N LEU A 156 15.48 5.54 -4.88
CA LEU A 156 16.78 6.12 -5.11
C LEU A 156 16.63 7.21 -6.17
N ILE A 157 16.65 8.47 -5.74
CA ILE A 157 16.30 9.63 -6.55
C ILE A 157 17.37 10.71 -6.49
N ASN A 158 17.56 11.43 -7.61
CA ASN A 158 18.56 12.50 -7.70
C ASN A 158 18.08 13.82 -7.09
N LEU A 159 16.77 14.09 -7.19
CA LEU A 159 16.15 15.31 -6.66
C LEU A 159 15.17 14.94 -5.55
N PRO A 160 15.51 15.18 -4.27
CA PRO A 160 14.66 14.80 -3.14
C PRO A 160 13.25 15.39 -3.29
N SER A 161 12.25 14.53 -3.39
CA SER A 161 10.83 14.90 -3.44
C SER A 161 10.08 14.58 -2.15
N PHE A 162 10.63 13.67 -1.35
CA PHE A 162 10.04 13.25 -0.08
C PHE A 162 10.26 14.31 1.01
N LYS A 163 9.22 14.53 1.80
CA LYS A 163 9.26 15.37 3.00
C LYS A 163 8.81 14.55 4.18
N THR A 164 9.45 14.76 5.31
CA THR A 164 9.09 14.12 6.58
C THR A 164 8.31 15.11 7.43
N VAL A 165 7.17 14.67 7.95
CA VAL A 165 6.42 15.36 8.98
C VAL A 165 6.49 14.50 10.23
N GLN A 166 7.08 15.02 11.29
CA GLN A 166 7.12 14.39 12.62
C GLN A 166 5.83 14.70 13.35
N THR A 167 5.24 13.70 13.98
CA THR A 167 4.11 13.85 14.89
C THR A 167 4.43 13.15 16.22
N ASP A 168 3.57 13.29 17.20
CA ASP A 168 3.76 12.65 18.52
C ASP A 168 3.57 11.11 18.44
N ASN A 169 2.92 10.61 17.39
CA ASN A 169 2.62 9.18 17.22
C ASN A 169 3.68 8.48 16.36
N PHE A 170 3.79 8.86 15.09
CA PHE A 170 4.78 8.34 14.14
C PHE A 170 5.00 9.34 13.01
N SER A 171 6.13 9.23 12.34
CA SER A 171 6.46 10.13 11.23
C SER A 171 5.78 9.72 9.94
N ILE A 172 5.33 10.69 9.14
CA ILE A 172 4.93 10.46 7.75
C ILE A 172 6.02 11.00 6.81
N VAL A 173 6.56 10.10 5.98
CA VAL A 173 7.47 10.45 4.88
C VAL A 173 6.68 10.40 3.58
N SER A 174 6.55 11.52 2.87
CA SER A 174 5.67 11.57 1.70
C SER A 174 6.18 12.48 0.59
N ASP A 175 5.91 12.12 -0.65
CA ASP A 175 6.08 12.93 -1.86
C ASP A 175 4.73 13.44 -2.43
N LEU A 176 3.65 13.37 -1.65
CA LEU A 176 2.35 13.88 -2.04
C LEU A 176 2.39 15.41 -2.18
N LYS A 177 1.91 15.87 -3.32
CA LYS A 177 1.84 17.31 -3.63
C LYS A 177 0.52 17.88 -3.10
N GLY A 178 0.57 18.58 -1.99
CA GLY A 178 -0.51 19.48 -1.57
C GLY A 178 -0.31 20.83 -2.23
N ASN A 179 -0.72 20.97 -3.51
CA ASN A 179 -0.61 22.24 -4.22
C ASN A 179 -1.40 23.33 -3.46
N ASN A 180 -0.77 24.47 -3.20
CA ASN A 180 -1.35 25.61 -2.50
C ASN A 180 -1.64 25.42 -0.99
N LEU A 181 -1.09 24.39 -0.33
CA LEU A 181 -1.11 24.25 1.13
C LEU A 181 0.22 24.69 1.72
N GLU A 182 0.16 25.43 2.81
CA GLU A 182 1.34 25.81 3.59
C GLU A 182 1.89 24.59 4.34
N SER A 183 3.15 24.67 4.75
CA SER A 183 3.80 23.58 5.50
C SER A 183 3.12 23.34 6.86
N THR A 184 2.62 24.40 7.49
CA THR A 184 1.86 24.35 8.74
C THR A 184 0.54 23.61 8.58
N ASP A 185 -0.23 23.90 7.50
CA ASP A 185 -1.49 23.18 7.22
C ASP A 185 -1.23 21.69 7.04
N LYS A 186 -0.17 21.34 6.29
CA LYS A 186 0.20 19.94 6.07
C LYS A 186 0.61 19.25 7.37
N ALA A 187 1.33 19.93 8.24
CA ALA A 187 1.72 19.38 9.54
C ALA A 187 0.50 19.12 10.43
N LEU A 188 -0.43 20.06 10.52
CA LEU A 188 -1.67 19.91 11.29
C LEU A 188 -2.54 18.76 10.76
N ILE A 189 -2.72 18.67 9.43
CA ILE A 189 -3.45 17.57 8.79
C ILE A 189 -2.77 16.23 9.09
N THR A 190 -1.45 16.18 9.00
CA THR A 190 -0.68 14.96 9.27
C THR A 190 -0.85 14.52 10.71
N ASP A 191 -0.75 15.45 11.66
CA ASP A 191 -0.92 15.18 13.09
C ASP A 191 -2.34 14.67 13.40
N GLN A 192 -3.37 15.31 12.85
CA GLN A 192 -4.74 14.87 12.98
C GLN A 192 -4.95 13.43 12.45
N ILE A 193 -4.37 13.10 11.29
CA ILE A 193 -4.48 11.76 10.69
C ILE A 193 -3.74 10.72 11.53
N THR A 194 -2.51 11.00 11.97
CA THR A 194 -1.75 10.04 12.79
C THR A 194 -2.42 9.82 14.14
N SER A 195 -2.96 10.87 14.77
CA SER A 195 -3.73 10.78 16.01
C SER A 195 -5.01 9.97 15.84
N PHE A 196 -5.74 10.15 14.73
CA PHE A 196 -6.90 9.34 14.39
C PHE A 196 -6.54 7.87 14.21
N ILE A 197 -5.50 7.57 13.43
CA ILE A 197 -5.04 6.19 13.19
C ILE A 197 -4.63 5.52 14.51
N THR A 198 -3.82 6.18 15.32
CA THR A 198 -3.36 5.61 16.61
C THR A 198 -4.51 5.35 17.55
N ARG A 199 -5.50 6.25 17.64
CA ARG A 199 -6.67 6.09 18.50
C ARG A 199 -7.55 4.91 18.08
N HIS A 200 -7.71 4.65 16.79
CA HIS A 200 -8.66 3.67 16.27
C HIS A 200 -8.04 2.34 15.85
N LEU A 201 -6.80 2.33 15.39
CA LEU A 201 -6.10 1.13 14.92
C LEU A 201 -4.99 0.66 15.88
N GLY A 202 -4.61 1.50 16.84
CA GLY A 202 -3.51 1.25 17.75
C GLY A 202 -2.20 1.91 17.32
N GLU A 203 -1.16 1.73 18.14
CA GLU A 203 0.16 2.30 17.89
C GLU A 203 0.79 1.68 16.64
N TYR A 204 1.33 2.53 15.78
CA TYR A 204 2.07 2.04 14.62
C TYR A 204 3.41 1.46 15.08
N PRO A 205 3.74 0.19 14.76
CA PRO A 205 4.90 -0.49 15.34
C PRO A 205 6.26 -0.02 14.79
N HIS A 206 6.28 0.95 13.88
CA HIS A 206 7.48 1.45 13.23
C HIS A 206 7.59 2.97 13.37
N GLU A 207 8.81 3.52 13.25
CA GLU A 207 9.06 4.96 13.43
C GLU A 207 8.42 5.84 12.34
N LYS A 208 8.31 5.31 11.12
CA LYS A 208 7.83 6.09 9.97
C LYS A 208 6.98 5.30 9.01
N LEU A 209 6.00 5.97 8.43
CA LEU A 209 5.12 5.47 7.39
C LEU A 209 5.44 6.18 6.07
N LEU A 210 5.75 5.41 5.02
CA LEU A 210 6.10 5.95 3.70
C LEU A 210 4.87 5.99 2.80
N ILE A 211 4.45 7.19 2.42
CA ILE A 211 3.28 7.43 1.56
C ILE A 211 3.73 8.05 0.24
N THR A 212 3.42 7.41 -0.88
CA THR A 212 3.90 7.82 -2.18
C THR A 212 2.79 8.32 -3.11
N HIS A 213 3.16 9.22 -4.02
CA HIS A 213 2.25 9.61 -5.10
C HIS A 213 1.89 8.44 -6.01
N ILE A 214 2.69 7.36 -6.03
CA ILE A 214 2.40 6.14 -6.78
C ILE A 214 1.21 5.43 -6.15
N ASP A 215 1.25 5.22 -4.83
CA ASP A 215 0.16 4.60 -4.07
C ASP A 215 -1.13 5.42 -4.22
N ALA A 216 -1.02 6.75 -4.07
CA ALA A 216 -2.16 7.66 -4.23
C ALA A 216 -2.79 7.65 -5.64
N LYS A 217 -2.01 7.34 -6.68
CA LYS A 217 -2.53 7.18 -8.04
C LYS A 217 -3.11 5.79 -8.30
N LYS A 218 -2.62 4.77 -7.61
CA LYS A 218 -3.15 3.40 -7.71
C LYS A 218 -4.49 3.26 -6.96
N ASP A 219 -4.62 3.91 -5.81
CA ASP A 219 -5.82 3.89 -4.98
C ASP A 219 -6.36 5.32 -4.69
N PRO A 220 -6.91 6.01 -5.70
CA PRO A 220 -7.37 7.38 -5.56
C PRO A 220 -8.65 7.48 -4.72
N VAL A 221 -8.90 8.65 -4.14
CA VAL A 221 -10.21 8.98 -3.59
C VAL A 221 -11.12 9.40 -4.74
N TYR A 222 -12.09 8.56 -5.06
CA TYR A 222 -13.04 8.84 -6.14
C TYR A 222 -13.94 10.03 -5.80
N GLY A 223 -14.42 10.73 -6.83
CA GLY A 223 -15.26 11.93 -6.67
C GLY A 223 -14.48 13.24 -6.52
N LEU A 224 -13.25 13.22 -5.99
CA LEU A 224 -12.48 14.45 -5.75
C LEU A 224 -11.70 14.97 -6.97
N ASN A 225 -11.39 14.10 -7.94
CA ASN A 225 -10.53 14.42 -9.08
C ASN A 225 -11.25 14.46 -10.43
N GLN A 226 -12.57 14.30 -10.43
CA GLN A 226 -13.35 14.15 -11.67
C GLN A 226 -13.82 15.50 -12.25
N LEU A 227 -13.77 16.56 -11.45
CA LEU A 227 -14.14 17.90 -11.88
C LEU A 227 -12.91 18.69 -12.34
N PRO A 228 -13.05 19.58 -13.32
CA PRO A 228 -12.01 20.52 -13.71
C PRO A 228 -11.48 21.32 -12.50
N GLU A 229 -10.20 21.65 -12.47
CA GLU A 229 -9.55 22.31 -11.33
C GLU A 229 -10.15 23.66 -10.92
N PHE A 230 -10.83 24.34 -11.84
CA PHE A 230 -11.51 25.61 -11.54
C PHE A 230 -12.83 25.41 -10.75
N ILE A 231 -13.41 24.21 -10.78
CA ILE A 231 -14.58 23.85 -9.97
C ILE A 231 -14.05 23.25 -8.66
N ARG A 232 -14.19 24.00 -7.58
CA ARG A 232 -13.69 23.59 -6.24
C ARG A 232 -14.84 23.44 -5.27
N PRO A 233 -15.58 22.31 -5.34
CA PRO A 233 -16.75 22.12 -4.48
C PRO A 233 -16.40 21.81 -3.03
N PHE A 234 -15.13 21.45 -2.74
CA PHE A 234 -14.66 21.06 -1.42
C PHE A 234 -13.66 22.09 -0.85
N PRO A 235 -13.48 22.12 0.49
CA PRO A 235 -12.45 22.95 1.12
C PRO A 235 -11.06 22.74 0.54
N LYS A 236 -10.20 23.74 0.63
CA LYS A 236 -8.87 23.76 -0.02
C LYS A 236 -7.98 22.58 0.36
N ASN A 237 -8.04 22.16 1.61
CA ASN A 237 -7.24 21.08 2.19
C ASN A 237 -7.89 19.71 2.06
N PHE A 238 -9.21 19.63 1.91
CA PHE A 238 -10.01 18.40 1.97
C PHE A 238 -9.48 17.29 1.03
N LYS A 239 -9.15 17.66 -0.22
CA LYS A 239 -8.62 16.73 -1.20
C LYS A 239 -7.27 16.11 -0.77
N PHE A 240 -6.35 16.95 -0.28
CA PHE A 240 -5.04 16.50 0.19
C PHE A 240 -5.19 15.63 1.43
N GLU A 241 -6.00 16.06 2.37
CA GLU A 241 -6.27 15.36 3.63
C GLU A 241 -6.85 13.96 3.39
N LEU A 242 -7.91 13.85 2.60
CA LEU A 242 -8.50 12.53 2.31
C LEU A 242 -7.56 11.63 1.50
N GLN A 243 -6.77 12.19 0.61
CA GLN A 243 -5.78 11.42 -0.12
C GLN A 243 -4.66 10.92 0.81
N LEU A 244 -4.19 11.77 1.73
CA LEU A 244 -3.20 11.38 2.74
C LEU A 244 -3.77 10.32 3.68
N LEU A 245 -4.97 10.54 4.23
CA LEU A 245 -5.67 9.58 5.10
C LEU A 245 -5.83 8.21 4.45
N LYS A 246 -6.38 8.16 3.23
CA LYS A 246 -6.63 6.89 2.54
C LYS A 246 -5.35 6.09 2.35
N ASN A 247 -4.26 6.77 1.96
CA ASN A 247 -2.97 6.12 1.78
C ASN A 247 -2.30 5.77 3.11
N ALA A 248 -2.47 6.58 4.15
CA ALA A 248 -1.98 6.27 5.48
C ALA A 248 -2.64 5.01 6.03
N LEU A 249 -3.97 4.91 5.95
CA LEU A 249 -4.71 3.69 6.34
C LEU A 249 -4.25 2.46 5.54
N SER A 250 -4.11 2.58 4.20
CA SER A 250 -3.64 1.47 3.37
C SER A 250 -2.24 1.01 3.76
N ASN A 251 -1.30 1.94 3.89
CA ASN A 251 0.09 1.60 4.21
C ASN A 251 0.25 1.11 5.67
N TYR A 252 -0.55 1.64 6.61
CA TYR A 252 -0.60 1.11 7.97
C TYR A 252 -0.99 -0.37 7.95
N LEU A 253 -2.10 -0.71 7.28
CA LEU A 253 -2.59 -2.08 7.18
C LEU A 253 -1.64 -2.99 6.38
N ASP A 254 -1.03 -2.50 5.29
CA ASP A 254 -0.03 -3.24 4.53
C ASP A 254 1.21 -3.62 5.35
N ASN A 255 1.58 -2.78 6.32
CA ASN A 255 2.76 -2.99 7.15
C ASN A 255 2.47 -3.76 8.45
N THR A 256 1.22 -3.84 8.88
CA THR A 256 0.86 -4.47 10.16
C THR A 256 0.08 -5.77 10.01
N LEU A 257 -0.78 -5.84 9.00
CA LEU A 257 -1.74 -6.92 8.82
C LEU A 257 -1.15 -8.08 8.00
N LEU A 258 -0.84 -9.19 8.65
CA LEU A 258 -0.35 -10.40 7.98
C LEU A 258 -1.52 -11.31 7.58
N ILE A 259 -2.12 -11.03 6.44
CA ILE A 259 -3.16 -11.85 5.79
C ILE A 259 -2.70 -12.25 4.39
N ASN A 260 -3.37 -13.23 3.77
CA ASN A 260 -3.17 -13.50 2.35
C ASN A 260 -3.84 -12.40 1.51
N PRO A 261 -3.08 -11.44 0.95
CA PRO A 261 -3.68 -10.27 0.33
C PRO A 261 -4.37 -10.55 -1.00
N ARG A 262 -4.23 -11.77 -1.57
CA ARG A 262 -4.99 -12.21 -2.74
C ARG A 262 -6.35 -12.79 -2.35
N ASN A 263 -6.40 -13.63 -1.34
CA ASN A 263 -7.61 -14.34 -0.95
C ASN A 263 -8.43 -13.60 0.11
N GLU A 264 -7.76 -12.80 0.94
CA GLU A 264 -8.35 -12.11 2.11
C GLU A 264 -8.32 -10.57 1.94
N HIS A 265 -8.10 -10.08 0.70
CA HIS A 265 -8.00 -8.65 0.38
C HIS A 265 -9.16 -7.81 0.94
N TRP A 266 -10.36 -8.40 1.01
CA TRP A 266 -11.57 -7.74 1.45
C TRP A 266 -11.49 -7.28 2.91
N LEU A 267 -10.72 -7.97 3.77
CA LEU A 267 -10.51 -7.57 5.17
C LEU A 267 -9.78 -6.22 5.22
N LYS A 268 -8.62 -6.13 4.58
CA LYS A 268 -7.85 -4.89 4.50
C LYS A 268 -8.68 -3.76 3.87
N ASP A 269 -9.27 -4.04 2.70
CA ASP A 269 -10.06 -3.07 1.96
C ASP A 269 -11.28 -2.60 2.77
N GLY A 270 -11.94 -3.52 3.48
CA GLY A 270 -13.07 -3.24 4.35
C GLY A 270 -12.70 -2.37 5.54
N ILE A 271 -11.62 -2.71 6.24
CA ILE A 271 -11.11 -1.93 7.38
C ILE A 271 -10.70 -0.53 6.92
N GLN A 272 -10.01 -0.41 5.77
CA GLN A 272 -9.62 0.89 5.22
C GLN A 272 -10.84 1.79 4.96
N ILE A 273 -11.86 1.28 4.28
CA ILE A 273 -13.06 2.06 3.94
C ILE A 273 -13.91 2.36 5.18
N TYR A 274 -14.02 1.42 6.12
CA TYR A 274 -14.72 1.61 7.38
C TYR A 274 -14.14 2.79 8.16
N TYR A 275 -12.83 2.83 8.39
CA TYR A 275 -12.19 3.95 9.09
C TYR A 275 -12.14 5.23 8.26
N PHE A 276 -12.09 5.12 6.95
CA PHE A 276 -12.22 6.29 6.08
C PHE A 276 -13.60 6.95 6.23
N MET A 277 -14.68 6.16 6.26
CA MET A 277 -16.04 6.68 6.52
C MET A 277 -16.14 7.29 7.91
N LYS A 278 -15.59 6.62 8.93
CA LYS A 278 -15.59 7.09 10.30
C LYS A 278 -14.87 8.43 10.46
N TYR A 279 -13.73 8.60 9.79
CA TYR A 279 -13.02 9.88 9.75
C TYR A 279 -13.89 11.02 9.18
N ILE A 280 -14.60 10.75 8.09
CA ILE A 280 -15.49 11.75 7.49
C ILE A 280 -16.63 12.10 8.46
N GLU A 281 -17.22 11.14 9.13
CA GLU A 281 -18.28 11.35 10.11
C GLU A 281 -17.80 12.18 11.31
N GLU A 282 -16.57 11.97 11.77
CA GLU A 282 -15.99 12.68 12.91
C GLU A 282 -15.59 14.12 12.57
N TYR A 283 -14.89 14.34 11.46
CA TYR A 283 -14.28 15.63 11.13
C TYR A 283 -15.08 16.45 10.11
N TYR A 284 -15.97 15.81 9.36
CA TYR A 284 -16.76 16.43 8.28
C TYR A 284 -18.21 15.96 8.28
N PRO A 285 -18.93 15.99 9.44
CA PRO A 285 -20.26 15.40 9.57
C PRO A 285 -21.29 15.95 8.58
N ASP A 286 -21.16 17.23 8.18
CA ASP A 286 -22.09 17.89 7.28
C ASP A 286 -21.62 17.91 5.82
N MET A 287 -20.53 17.20 5.48
CA MET A 287 -19.97 17.21 4.13
C MET A 287 -20.90 16.54 3.14
N LYS A 288 -21.37 17.33 2.17
CA LYS A 288 -22.20 16.82 1.07
C LYS A 288 -21.37 16.12 0.00
N LEU A 289 -21.97 15.14 -0.68
CA LEU A 289 -21.32 14.39 -1.76
C LEU A 289 -20.85 15.32 -2.90
N PHE A 290 -21.62 16.36 -3.20
CA PHE A 290 -21.27 17.36 -4.20
C PHE A 290 -20.61 18.61 -3.62
N GLY A 291 -20.25 18.62 -2.33
CA GLY A 291 -19.69 19.77 -1.65
C GLY A 291 -20.58 21.01 -1.84
N THR A 292 -19.98 22.17 -2.10
CA THR A 292 -20.71 23.43 -2.31
C THR A 292 -21.57 23.46 -3.58
N LEU A 293 -21.38 22.52 -4.52
CA LEU A 293 -22.28 22.42 -5.68
C LEU A 293 -23.70 22.00 -5.28
N ALA A 294 -23.88 21.34 -4.15
CA ALA A 294 -25.19 21.00 -3.60
C ALA A 294 -26.06 22.24 -3.33
N ASP A 295 -25.43 23.41 -3.11
CA ASP A 295 -26.13 24.66 -2.81
C ASP A 295 -26.58 25.42 -4.07
N ILE A 296 -26.17 24.98 -5.26
CA ILE A 296 -26.58 25.63 -6.53
C ILE A 296 -28.07 25.40 -6.76
N TRP A 297 -28.80 26.48 -7.05
CA TRP A 297 -30.26 26.46 -7.18
C TRP A 297 -30.80 25.31 -8.04
N GLY A 298 -30.20 25.01 -9.17
CA GLY A 298 -30.67 23.95 -10.05
C GLY A 298 -30.44 22.54 -9.46
N LEU A 299 -29.38 22.35 -8.66
CA LEU A 299 -29.06 21.07 -8.02
C LEU A 299 -29.84 20.88 -6.71
N ARG A 300 -30.13 21.97 -5.96
CA ARG A 300 -30.95 21.91 -4.73
C ARG A 300 -32.33 21.33 -4.97
N SER A 301 -32.84 21.42 -6.18
CA SER A 301 -34.17 20.87 -6.54
C SER A 301 -34.15 19.35 -6.67
N PHE A 302 -32.99 18.71 -6.65
CA PHE A 302 -32.84 17.26 -6.74
C PHE A 302 -32.40 16.70 -5.39
N HIS A 303 -33.00 15.60 -4.96
CA HIS A 303 -32.58 14.87 -3.73
C HIS A 303 -31.10 14.48 -3.71
N ALA A 304 -30.43 14.45 -4.86
CA ALA A 304 -28.98 14.25 -4.95
C ALA A 304 -28.17 15.32 -4.18
N ALA A 305 -28.71 16.54 -4.01
CA ALA A 305 -28.08 17.60 -3.21
C ALA A 305 -28.08 17.31 -1.71
N ASP A 306 -28.97 16.43 -1.24
CA ASP A 306 -29.07 16.06 0.17
C ASP A 306 -28.06 14.98 0.58
N LEU A 307 -27.49 14.26 -0.42
CA LEU A 307 -26.56 13.17 -0.17
C LEU A 307 -25.32 13.62 0.60
N MET A 308 -24.98 12.87 1.63
CA MET A 308 -23.75 13.03 2.41
C MET A 308 -22.57 12.40 1.67
N PHE A 309 -21.37 12.82 2.02
CA PHE A 309 -20.15 12.31 1.34
C PHE A 309 -20.05 10.79 1.41
N ASN A 310 -20.41 10.18 2.53
CA ASN A 310 -20.36 8.73 2.72
C ASN A 310 -21.46 7.94 1.98
N ASP A 311 -22.53 8.59 1.50
CA ASP A 311 -23.58 7.90 0.73
C ASP A 311 -23.09 7.31 -0.58
N GLN A 312 -21.95 7.80 -1.11
CA GLN A 312 -21.33 7.25 -2.32
C GLN A 312 -21.03 5.77 -2.22
N TYR A 313 -20.69 5.28 -1.02
CA TYR A 313 -20.33 3.87 -0.79
C TYR A 313 -21.57 2.99 -0.98
N ASN A 314 -22.67 3.33 -0.31
CA ASN A 314 -23.96 2.64 -0.41
C ASN A 314 -24.52 2.71 -1.84
N LEU A 315 -24.48 3.87 -2.47
CA LEU A 315 -24.96 4.07 -3.84
C LEU A 315 -24.21 3.22 -4.85
N THR A 316 -22.89 3.14 -4.73
CA THR A 316 -22.04 2.31 -5.61
C THR A 316 -22.38 0.84 -5.44
N TYR A 317 -22.46 0.35 -4.21
CA TYR A 317 -22.83 -1.05 -3.94
C TYR A 317 -24.24 -1.38 -4.47
N MET A 318 -25.24 -0.55 -4.16
CA MET A 318 -26.61 -0.75 -4.66
C MET A 318 -26.67 -0.76 -6.20
N HIS A 319 -25.89 0.11 -6.85
CA HIS A 319 -25.82 0.11 -8.31
C HIS A 319 -25.27 -1.22 -8.85
N MET A 320 -24.21 -1.74 -8.27
CA MET A 320 -23.61 -3.01 -8.69
C MET A 320 -24.58 -4.18 -8.44
N ALA A 321 -25.20 -4.24 -7.28
CA ALA A 321 -26.18 -5.27 -6.93
C ALA A 321 -27.40 -5.23 -7.87
N ARG A 322 -27.97 -4.05 -8.13
CA ARG A 322 -29.14 -3.89 -9.02
C ARG A 322 -28.84 -4.22 -10.48
N THR A 323 -27.60 -4.06 -10.91
CA THR A 323 -27.18 -4.38 -12.28
C THR A 323 -26.61 -5.79 -12.41
N ASN A 324 -26.65 -6.58 -11.33
CA ASN A 324 -26.11 -7.95 -11.24
C ASN A 324 -24.61 -8.01 -11.66
N ARG A 325 -23.82 -7.06 -11.19
CA ARG A 325 -22.39 -6.92 -11.48
C ARG A 325 -21.52 -7.04 -10.23
N ASP A 326 -22.10 -7.18 -9.06
CA ASP A 326 -21.33 -7.41 -7.85
C ASP A 326 -20.75 -8.82 -7.83
N GLN A 327 -19.59 -8.94 -7.18
CA GLN A 327 -18.91 -10.21 -7.00
C GLN A 327 -18.78 -10.53 -5.51
N ALA A 328 -18.57 -11.80 -5.18
CA ALA A 328 -18.39 -12.22 -3.81
C ALA A 328 -17.08 -11.64 -3.23
N LEU A 329 -17.10 -11.24 -1.95
CA LEU A 329 -15.91 -10.76 -1.25
C LEU A 329 -14.85 -11.86 -1.09
N SER A 330 -15.25 -13.12 -1.07
CA SER A 330 -14.37 -14.29 -0.92
C SER A 330 -13.66 -14.71 -2.21
N LEU A 331 -13.95 -14.07 -3.35
CA LEU A 331 -13.22 -14.35 -4.59
C LEU A 331 -11.78 -13.84 -4.48
N PRO A 332 -10.78 -14.61 -4.96
CA PRO A 332 -9.42 -14.13 -5.07
C PRO A 332 -9.32 -12.84 -5.89
N LYS A 333 -8.44 -11.95 -5.51
CA LYS A 333 -8.29 -10.62 -6.12
C LYS A 333 -8.05 -10.67 -7.63
N ASP A 334 -7.34 -11.71 -8.11
CA ASP A 334 -7.04 -11.91 -9.53
C ASP A 334 -8.19 -12.49 -10.37
N GLU A 335 -9.28 -12.91 -9.71
CA GLU A 335 -10.52 -13.36 -10.34
C GLU A 335 -11.59 -12.26 -10.38
N LEU A 336 -11.36 -11.15 -9.70
CA LEU A 336 -12.27 -10.02 -9.71
C LEU A 336 -12.22 -9.25 -11.02
N LEU A 337 -13.37 -8.77 -11.46
CA LEU A 337 -13.41 -7.73 -12.49
C LEU A 337 -12.72 -6.48 -11.95
N ARG A 338 -12.00 -5.79 -12.82
CA ARG A 338 -11.19 -4.63 -12.45
C ARG A 338 -11.95 -3.60 -11.59
N PHE A 339 -13.17 -3.25 -11.97
CA PHE A 339 -13.97 -2.28 -11.22
C PHE A 339 -14.34 -2.80 -9.83
N ASN A 340 -14.61 -4.10 -9.68
CA ASN A 340 -14.86 -4.72 -8.38
C ASN A 340 -13.59 -4.73 -7.52
N ALA A 341 -12.45 -5.12 -8.07
CA ALA A 341 -11.17 -5.14 -7.37
C ALA A 341 -10.73 -3.73 -6.91
N GLU A 342 -10.90 -2.71 -7.77
CA GLU A 342 -10.44 -1.35 -7.49
C GLU A 342 -11.41 -0.53 -6.62
N LEU A 343 -12.71 -0.84 -6.65
CA LEU A 343 -13.73 0.01 -6.03
C LEU A 343 -14.86 -0.74 -5.35
N ALA A 344 -15.68 -1.49 -6.11
CA ALA A 344 -16.98 -1.93 -5.61
C ALA A 344 -16.89 -2.92 -4.45
N ASN A 345 -15.96 -3.88 -4.48
CA ASN A 345 -15.77 -4.82 -3.38
C ASN A 345 -15.18 -4.17 -2.14
N LYS A 346 -14.30 -3.17 -2.29
CA LYS A 346 -13.80 -2.36 -1.16
C LYS A 346 -14.96 -1.66 -0.44
N TYR A 347 -15.83 -1.00 -1.20
CA TYR A 347 -17.00 -0.32 -0.67
C TYR A 347 -17.97 -1.29 -0.02
N LYS A 348 -18.26 -2.41 -0.67
CA LYS A 348 -19.11 -3.48 -0.14
C LYS A 348 -18.60 -3.99 1.21
N ALA A 349 -17.29 -4.24 1.34
CA ALA A 349 -16.69 -4.71 2.57
C ALA A 349 -16.75 -3.65 3.69
N GLY A 350 -16.40 -2.39 3.39
CA GLY A 350 -16.46 -1.29 4.36
C GLY A 350 -17.88 -1.01 4.86
N ILE A 351 -18.85 -0.98 3.95
CA ILE A 351 -20.27 -0.84 4.31
C ILE A 351 -20.74 -2.00 5.17
N GLY A 352 -20.28 -3.22 4.85
CA GLY A 352 -20.60 -4.41 5.63
C GLY A 352 -20.13 -4.29 7.08
N LEU A 353 -18.90 -3.80 7.32
CA LEU A 353 -18.38 -3.53 8.67
C LEU A 353 -19.18 -2.42 9.37
N ARG A 354 -19.49 -1.33 8.66
CA ARG A 354 -20.30 -0.23 9.22
C ARG A 354 -21.71 -0.70 9.60
N TYR A 355 -22.35 -1.49 8.74
CA TYR A 355 -23.65 -2.07 9.02
C TYR A 355 -23.61 -3.03 10.22
N LEU A 356 -22.56 -3.82 10.33
CA LEU A 356 -22.35 -4.72 11.46
C LEU A 356 -22.20 -3.94 12.78
N GLU A 357 -21.46 -2.83 12.77
CA GLU A 357 -21.32 -1.94 13.92
C GLU A 357 -22.67 -1.37 14.35
N ASP A 358 -23.44 -0.83 13.41
CA ASP A 358 -24.77 -0.28 13.69
C ASP A 358 -25.74 -1.36 14.23
N TYR A 359 -25.57 -2.63 13.81
CA TYR A 359 -26.41 -3.75 14.27
C TYR A 359 -26.01 -4.26 15.63
N LEU A 360 -24.71 -4.36 15.93
CA LEU A 360 -24.21 -4.91 17.21
C LEU A 360 -24.22 -3.88 18.32
N ASN A 361 -24.29 -2.59 18.01
CA ASN A 361 -24.09 -1.44 18.91
C ASN A 361 -22.71 -1.38 19.60
N ASP A 362 -22.21 -0.17 19.78
CA ASP A 362 -21.16 0.24 20.72
C ASP A 362 -19.75 -0.39 20.58
N GLY A 363 -19.08 -0.13 19.44
CA GLY A 363 -17.63 -0.29 19.34
C GLY A 363 -17.12 -1.73 19.22
N ILE A 364 -18.01 -2.72 19.20
CA ILE A 364 -17.61 -4.15 19.10
C ILE A 364 -16.76 -4.41 17.84
N VAL A 365 -17.12 -3.79 16.71
CA VAL A 365 -16.36 -3.97 15.44
C VAL A 365 -14.97 -3.34 15.57
N GLU A 366 -14.85 -2.20 16.22
CA GLU A 366 -13.55 -1.58 16.50
C GLU A 366 -12.70 -2.44 17.43
N ASP A 367 -13.28 -2.95 18.52
CA ASP A 367 -12.59 -3.81 19.48
C ASP A 367 -12.05 -5.07 18.79
N VAL A 368 -12.86 -5.72 17.94
CA VAL A 368 -12.44 -6.90 17.16
C VAL A 368 -11.35 -6.54 16.15
N ILE A 369 -11.47 -5.41 15.43
CA ILE A 369 -10.43 -4.97 14.50
C ILE A 369 -9.12 -4.69 15.26
N HIS A 370 -9.21 -4.03 16.42
CA HIS A 370 -8.06 -3.73 17.26
C HIS A 370 -7.38 -5.00 17.78
N GLU A 371 -8.15 -5.97 18.25
CA GLU A 371 -7.63 -7.29 18.66
C GLU A 371 -7.00 -8.05 17.49
N PHE A 372 -7.57 -7.93 16.29
CA PHE A 372 -7.06 -8.59 15.08
C PHE A 372 -5.75 -7.97 14.56
N LEU A 373 -5.49 -6.69 14.83
CA LEU A 373 -4.27 -6.00 14.42
C LEU A 373 -3.11 -6.16 15.40
N ASN A 374 -3.38 -6.47 16.68
CA ASN A 374 -2.41 -6.65 17.74
C ASN A 374 -2.15 -8.13 18.02
#